data_624b3a77c539201a81ea1fb27dba3288
#
_entry.id   624b3a77c539201a81ea1fb27dba3288
#
_cell.length_a   1.000
_cell.length_b   1.000
_cell.length_c   1.000
_cell.angle_alpha   90.00
_cell.angle_beta   90.00
_cell.angle_gamma   90.00
#
_symmetry.space_group_name_H-M   'P 1'
#
loop_
_entity.id
_entity.type
_entity.pdbx_description
1 polymer ?
#
loop_
_entity_poly.entity_id
_entity_poly.type
_entity_poly.pdbx_seq_one_letter_code
_entity_poly.pdbx_strand_id
1 'polypeptide(L)'
;MSSDLVIVYHRQPYEEVEEDGQTVFRENKSPNGIVPTLKSFFGRVSHGSWIAWKQTETPETPEFDRKVEISDDYGNYTVSRLPLAPDQVREFYHVTSKEAFWPILHGFKERFNYDPVEWENFRDVNRRFAEAASEEAAEGAVVWIHDYNLWLVPGFLRAMRPDVKIAFFHHTPFPSADIFNMLPWRKEIIGSLLACDEVGFHIPRYAANFVSVARSLFDVDTPKRHAVPEAWISEGTALTERVLPSTITHDGRDVTVTVTPLGVDAAYIDAQARAPATQARAAEIRAEMGETRLLLSVGRTDYTKGGVQQLESFERVLEARADLRGKVQLMHVSVSANRNMAAYEEIQNEIEQVAGRINGRFGSLDWHPLVLVSRAIPFTDLVAYYRAADVAWITPLADGMNLVCKEFIASRIDGDGVLVLSEFAGAAVELEDAIITNPFSHKSMDLRIQEALDMDSAERKARMAGLRASVLGNTVQDWKPQILAALDKPVFDSAA
;
A
#
# COMPACT_ATOMS: atom_id res chain seq x y z
N MET A 1 -4.35 -22.29 21.82
CA MET A 1 -3.72 -21.42 22.84
C MET A 1 -4.15 -20.01 22.51
N SER A 2 -4.42 -19.18 23.51
CA SER A 2 -4.77 -17.78 23.28
C SER A 2 -3.52 -16.95 22.97
N SER A 3 -3.65 -15.93 22.11
CA SER A 3 -2.55 -15.17 21.52
C SER A 3 -2.37 -13.82 22.19
N ASP A 4 -1.12 -13.45 22.46
CA ASP A 4 -0.73 -12.12 22.98
C ASP A 4 -0.89 -11.02 21.91
N LEU A 5 -0.73 -11.41 20.63
CA LEU A 5 -0.91 -10.56 19.46
C LEU A 5 -1.86 -11.24 18.46
N VAL A 6 -2.92 -10.54 18.10
CA VAL A 6 -3.86 -10.97 17.04
C VAL A 6 -3.81 -9.96 15.90
N ILE A 7 -3.35 -10.37 14.74
CA ILE A 7 -3.38 -9.57 13.50
C ILE A 7 -4.67 -9.88 12.75
N VAL A 8 -5.46 -8.85 12.47
CA VAL A 8 -6.71 -8.97 11.72
C VAL A 8 -6.55 -8.27 10.38
N TYR A 9 -6.44 -9.07 9.32
CA TYR A 9 -6.30 -8.56 7.97
C TYR A 9 -7.12 -9.42 7.01
N HIS A 10 -7.77 -8.81 6.02
CA HIS A 10 -8.71 -9.52 5.15
C HIS A 10 -8.05 -10.60 4.28
N ARG A 11 -6.73 -10.56 4.04
CA ARG A 11 -5.99 -11.54 3.24
C ARG A 11 -5.26 -12.55 4.11
N GLN A 12 -5.12 -13.77 3.59
CA GLN A 12 -4.30 -14.81 4.20
C GLN A 12 -2.80 -14.45 4.11
N PRO A 13 -1.98 -14.89 5.09
CA PRO A 13 -0.54 -14.59 5.12
C PRO A 13 0.32 -15.49 4.23
N TYR A 14 -0.29 -16.40 3.48
CA TYR A 14 0.36 -17.38 2.61
C TYR A 14 -0.45 -17.61 1.33
N GLU A 15 0.15 -18.31 0.37
CA GLU A 15 -0.52 -18.89 -0.79
C GLU A 15 -0.70 -20.40 -0.56
N GLU A 16 -1.90 -20.92 -0.80
CA GLU A 16 -2.16 -22.37 -0.78
C GLU A 16 -1.89 -22.95 -2.16
N VAL A 17 -1.05 -23.98 -2.23
CA VAL A 17 -0.72 -24.68 -3.46
C VAL A 17 -0.94 -26.19 -3.25
N GLU A 18 -1.62 -26.83 -4.19
CA GLU A 18 -1.76 -28.28 -4.19
C GLU A 18 -0.52 -28.93 -4.81
N GLU A 19 0.20 -29.74 -4.03
CA GLU A 19 1.37 -30.50 -4.46
C GLU A 19 1.21 -31.94 -4.05
N ASP A 20 1.26 -32.85 -5.02
CA ASP A 20 1.12 -34.31 -4.84
C ASP A 20 -0.13 -34.70 -4.01
N GLY A 21 -1.22 -33.94 -4.15
CA GLY A 21 -2.49 -34.16 -3.45
C GLY A 21 -2.48 -33.70 -1.98
N GLN A 22 -1.51 -32.88 -1.59
CA GLN A 22 -1.44 -32.24 -0.29
C GLN A 22 -1.44 -30.72 -0.44
N THR A 23 -2.17 -30.03 0.43
CA THR A 23 -2.16 -28.58 0.51
C THR A 23 -0.86 -28.11 1.18
N VAL A 24 -0.04 -27.36 0.46
CA VAL A 24 1.20 -26.74 0.95
C VAL A 24 1.00 -25.24 1.09
N PHE A 25 1.43 -24.69 2.21
CA PHE A 25 1.40 -23.26 2.49
C PHE A 25 2.74 -22.63 2.10
N ARG A 26 2.73 -21.80 1.05
CA ARG A 26 3.93 -21.10 0.57
C ARG A 26 3.90 -19.64 0.95
N GLU A 27 5.06 -19.05 1.14
CA GLU A 27 5.16 -17.61 1.29
C GLU A 27 4.63 -16.89 0.05
N ASN A 28 3.97 -15.74 0.29
CA ASN A 28 3.52 -14.87 -0.77
C ASN A 28 4.74 -14.35 -1.55
N LYS A 29 4.70 -14.47 -2.89
CA LYS A 29 5.81 -14.12 -3.78
C LYS A 29 6.12 -12.61 -3.84
N SER A 30 5.34 -11.76 -3.19
CA SER A 30 5.59 -10.32 -3.09
C SER A 30 6.27 -9.99 -1.76
N PRO A 31 7.61 -9.91 -1.70
CA PRO A 31 8.34 -9.71 -0.45
C PRO A 31 8.14 -8.32 0.18
N ASN A 32 7.65 -7.35 -0.59
CA ASN A 32 7.45 -5.96 -0.14
C ASN A 32 5.96 -5.61 -0.01
N GLY A 33 5.13 -6.57 0.32
CA GLY A 33 3.73 -6.33 0.66
C GLY A 33 3.56 -6.08 2.15
N ILE A 34 2.38 -5.60 2.53
CA ILE A 34 2.01 -5.45 3.94
C ILE A 34 2.05 -6.80 4.70
N VAL A 35 1.79 -7.92 4.02
CA VAL A 35 1.73 -9.25 4.63
C VAL A 35 3.07 -9.67 5.26
N PRO A 36 4.21 -9.66 4.55
CA PRO A 36 5.52 -9.97 5.17
C PRO A 36 5.85 -9.04 6.34
N THR A 37 5.52 -7.75 6.19
CA THR A 37 5.72 -6.76 7.25
C THR A 37 4.95 -7.14 8.51
N LEU A 38 3.67 -7.47 8.40
CA LEU A 38 2.84 -7.87 9.54
C LEU A 38 3.33 -9.17 10.17
N LYS A 39 3.69 -10.16 9.35
CA LYS A 39 4.24 -11.44 9.84
C LYS A 39 5.49 -11.25 10.71
N SER A 40 6.33 -10.26 10.40
CA SER A 40 7.56 -10.01 11.15
C SER A 40 7.35 -9.71 12.64
N PHE A 41 6.13 -9.35 13.04
CA PHE A 41 5.78 -9.12 14.43
C PHE A 41 5.56 -10.39 15.24
N PHE A 42 5.31 -11.53 14.59
CA PHE A 42 5.15 -12.81 15.30
C PHE A 42 6.44 -13.28 15.99
N GLY A 43 7.60 -12.94 15.46
CA GLY A 43 8.88 -13.22 16.13
C GLY A 43 9.10 -12.50 17.47
N ARG A 44 8.21 -11.55 17.83
CA ARG A 44 8.30 -10.75 19.08
C ARG A 44 7.39 -11.25 20.20
N VAL A 45 6.51 -12.19 19.92
CA VAL A 45 5.51 -12.72 20.87
C VAL A 45 5.70 -14.23 21.07
N SER A 46 5.19 -14.74 22.19
CA SER A 46 5.27 -16.18 22.48
C SER A 46 4.28 -16.95 21.61
N HIS A 47 3.11 -16.37 21.34
CA HIS A 47 2.09 -16.93 20.49
C HIS A 47 1.31 -15.80 19.81
N GLY A 48 1.11 -15.94 18.49
CA GLY A 48 0.37 -14.99 17.67
C GLY A 48 -0.69 -15.66 16.84
N SER A 49 -1.73 -14.89 16.45
CA SER A 49 -2.76 -15.35 15.52
C SER A 49 -2.96 -14.36 14.40
N TRP A 50 -3.27 -14.89 13.22
CA TRP A 50 -3.69 -14.13 12.04
C TRP A 50 -5.12 -14.49 11.67
N ILE A 51 -5.97 -13.50 11.47
CA ILE A 51 -7.35 -13.72 11.08
C ILE A 51 -7.56 -13.19 9.66
N ALA A 52 -8.09 -14.08 8.80
CA ALA A 52 -8.40 -13.77 7.40
C ALA A 52 -9.65 -14.53 6.94
N TRP A 53 -10.25 -14.14 5.82
CA TRP A 53 -11.31 -14.93 5.21
C TRP A 53 -10.78 -15.92 4.17
N LYS A 54 -11.55 -16.99 3.97
CA LYS A 54 -11.38 -17.94 2.86
C LYS A 54 -12.75 -18.25 2.25
N GLN A 55 -12.84 -18.18 0.93
CA GLN A 55 -14.09 -18.48 0.21
C GLN A 55 -14.36 -19.97 0.20
N THR A 56 -15.64 -20.34 0.33
CA THR A 56 -16.15 -21.71 0.21
C THR A 56 -17.61 -21.70 -0.23
N GLU A 57 -18.04 -22.74 -0.93
CA GLU A 57 -19.45 -22.93 -1.29
C GLU A 57 -20.30 -23.39 -0.08
N THR A 58 -19.67 -23.92 0.96
CA THR A 58 -20.33 -24.51 2.16
C THR A 58 -19.79 -23.88 3.45
N PRO A 59 -20.15 -22.61 3.79
CA PRO A 59 -19.57 -21.92 4.96
C PRO A 59 -19.83 -22.61 6.31
N GLU A 60 -20.93 -23.34 6.46
CA GLU A 60 -21.27 -24.09 7.68
C GLU A 60 -20.36 -25.30 7.88
N THR A 61 -20.00 -25.97 6.80
CA THR A 61 -19.15 -27.18 6.76
C THR A 61 -18.05 -27.02 5.71
N PRO A 62 -17.10 -26.07 5.91
CA PRO A 62 -16.09 -25.79 4.92
C PRO A 62 -15.18 -27.01 4.67
N GLU A 63 -14.74 -27.16 3.42
CA GLU A 63 -13.83 -28.21 2.98
C GLU A 63 -12.36 -27.99 3.44
N PHE A 64 -12.13 -27.03 4.31
CA PHE A 64 -10.82 -26.70 4.86
C PHE A 64 -10.87 -26.54 6.38
N ASP A 65 -9.74 -26.74 7.04
CA ASP A 65 -9.63 -26.50 8.48
C ASP A 65 -9.77 -25.00 8.78
N ARG A 66 -10.62 -24.66 9.76
CA ARG A 66 -10.81 -23.24 10.17
C ARG A 66 -9.59 -22.64 10.84
N LYS A 67 -8.72 -23.46 11.42
CA LYS A 67 -7.47 -23.04 12.05
C LYS A 67 -6.32 -23.86 11.51
N VAL A 68 -5.21 -23.19 11.19
CA VAL A 68 -3.98 -23.80 10.69
C VAL A 68 -2.81 -23.25 11.46
N GLU A 69 -1.96 -24.15 11.95
CA GLU A 69 -0.67 -23.75 12.54
C GLU A 69 0.37 -23.57 11.43
N ILE A 70 0.99 -22.43 11.39
CA ILE A 70 2.06 -22.09 10.45
C ILE A 70 3.36 -21.95 11.21
N SER A 71 4.41 -22.55 10.64
CA SER A 71 5.80 -22.40 11.08
C SER A 71 6.63 -21.96 9.89
N ASP A 72 7.15 -20.75 9.91
CA ASP A 72 7.95 -20.16 8.85
C ASP A 72 9.06 -19.28 9.43
N ASP A 73 9.80 -18.55 8.58
CA ASP A 73 10.91 -17.69 8.97
C ASP A 73 10.52 -16.55 9.95
N TYR A 74 9.22 -16.26 10.07
CA TYR A 74 8.67 -15.24 10.98
C TYR A 74 8.27 -15.80 12.35
N GLY A 75 8.27 -17.13 12.51
CA GLY A 75 7.93 -17.80 13.76
C GLY A 75 6.74 -18.75 13.63
N ASN A 76 6.14 -19.09 14.79
CA ASN A 76 4.98 -19.96 14.87
C ASN A 76 3.73 -19.14 15.21
N TYR A 77 2.68 -19.31 14.42
CA TYR A 77 1.42 -18.60 14.63
C TYR A 77 0.24 -19.38 14.07
N THR A 78 -0.94 -19.15 14.66
CA THR A 78 -2.20 -19.73 14.19
C THR A 78 -2.84 -18.84 13.13
N VAL A 79 -3.32 -19.41 12.03
CA VAL A 79 -4.17 -18.70 11.06
C VAL A 79 -5.61 -19.15 11.23
N SER A 80 -6.48 -18.22 11.67
CA SER A 80 -7.91 -18.43 11.78
C SER A 80 -8.59 -17.98 10.49
N ARG A 81 -9.27 -18.90 9.79
CA ARG A 81 -9.86 -18.70 8.46
C ARG A 81 -11.38 -18.64 8.56
N LEU A 82 -11.95 -17.48 8.27
CA LEU A 82 -13.38 -17.28 8.23
C LEU A 82 -13.96 -17.82 6.92
N PRO A 83 -14.84 -18.84 6.94
CA PRO A 83 -15.48 -19.31 5.73
C PRO A 83 -16.53 -18.29 5.27
N LEU A 84 -16.40 -17.78 4.05
CA LEU A 84 -17.37 -16.87 3.43
C LEU A 84 -17.89 -17.49 2.12
N ALA A 85 -19.19 -17.40 1.87
CA ALA A 85 -19.79 -17.79 0.61
C ALA A 85 -19.37 -16.84 -0.52
N PRO A 86 -19.37 -17.28 -1.80
CA PRO A 86 -18.98 -16.44 -2.93
C PRO A 86 -19.75 -15.12 -3.04
N ASP A 87 -21.04 -15.14 -2.76
CA ASP A 87 -21.89 -13.95 -2.75
C ASP A 87 -21.56 -13.00 -1.59
N GLN A 88 -21.25 -13.54 -0.39
CA GLN A 88 -20.77 -12.72 0.73
C GLN A 88 -19.44 -12.04 0.40
N VAL A 89 -18.50 -12.76 -0.25
CA VAL A 89 -17.22 -12.19 -0.70
C VAL A 89 -17.46 -11.11 -1.75
N ARG A 90 -18.35 -11.36 -2.73
CA ARG A 90 -18.70 -10.39 -3.76
C ARG A 90 -19.21 -9.10 -3.13
N GLU A 91 -20.22 -9.20 -2.24
CA GLU A 91 -20.81 -8.03 -1.58
C GLU A 91 -19.84 -7.30 -0.66
N PHE A 92 -19.09 -8.03 0.15
CA PHE A 92 -18.12 -7.46 1.10
C PHE A 92 -16.94 -6.80 0.40
N TYR A 93 -16.30 -7.55 -0.53
CA TYR A 93 -15.02 -7.12 -1.09
C TYR A 93 -15.18 -6.36 -2.41
N HIS A 94 -15.95 -6.89 -3.38
CA HIS A 94 -16.04 -6.24 -4.69
C HIS A 94 -16.99 -5.04 -4.66
N VAL A 95 -18.20 -5.20 -4.13
CA VAL A 95 -19.21 -4.14 -4.11
C VAL A 95 -18.86 -3.10 -3.02
N THR A 96 -18.94 -3.47 -1.75
CA THR A 96 -18.80 -2.49 -0.66
C THR A 96 -17.41 -1.90 -0.62
N SER A 97 -16.35 -2.74 -0.62
CA SER A 97 -14.99 -2.25 -0.46
C SER A 97 -14.44 -1.58 -1.73
N LYS A 98 -14.72 -2.10 -2.93
CA LYS A 98 -14.09 -1.62 -4.16
C LYS A 98 -14.95 -0.64 -4.96
N GLU A 99 -16.27 -0.81 -5.01
CA GLU A 99 -17.12 0.10 -5.77
C GLU A 99 -17.63 1.29 -4.93
N ALA A 100 -17.88 1.08 -3.62
CA ALA A 100 -18.31 2.17 -2.76
C ALA A 100 -17.17 2.87 -2.02
N PHE A 101 -16.33 2.14 -1.25
CA PHE A 101 -15.32 2.79 -0.40
C PHE A 101 -14.09 3.26 -1.16
N TRP A 102 -13.56 2.46 -2.08
CA TRP A 102 -12.32 2.76 -2.79
C TRP A 102 -12.35 4.11 -3.51
N PRO A 103 -13.41 4.49 -4.25
CA PRO A 103 -13.51 5.81 -4.85
C PRO A 103 -13.49 6.95 -3.82
N ILE A 104 -14.26 6.82 -2.74
CA ILE A 104 -14.32 7.84 -1.69
C ILE A 104 -12.96 8.03 -1.03
N LEU A 105 -12.28 6.94 -0.67
CA LEU A 105 -10.96 6.98 -0.04
C LEU A 105 -9.91 7.68 -0.92
N HIS A 106 -10.02 7.55 -2.23
CA HIS A 106 -9.08 8.17 -3.17
C HIS A 106 -9.58 9.50 -3.77
N GLY A 107 -10.74 10.02 -3.31
CA GLY A 107 -11.26 11.32 -3.75
C GLY A 107 -12.01 11.31 -5.09
N PHE A 108 -12.33 10.14 -5.65
CA PHE A 108 -13.07 9.99 -6.92
C PHE A 108 -14.57 9.90 -6.67
N LYS A 109 -15.15 10.96 -6.11
CA LYS A 109 -16.56 11.02 -5.73
C LYS A 109 -17.54 10.73 -6.89
N GLU A 110 -17.13 11.04 -8.12
CA GLU A 110 -17.92 10.78 -9.35
C GLU A 110 -18.03 9.29 -9.70
N ARG A 111 -17.16 8.43 -9.12
CA ARG A 111 -17.21 6.98 -9.26
C ARG A 111 -17.91 6.29 -8.08
N PHE A 112 -18.34 7.06 -7.09
CA PHE A 112 -18.99 6.52 -5.91
C PHE A 112 -20.40 6.00 -6.25
N ASN A 113 -20.62 4.73 -5.97
CA ASN A 113 -21.90 4.08 -6.10
C ASN A 113 -22.15 3.21 -4.86
N TYR A 114 -23.22 3.51 -4.11
CA TYR A 114 -23.61 2.75 -2.93
C TYR A 114 -24.95 2.01 -3.08
N ASP A 115 -25.68 2.23 -4.18
CA ASP A 115 -26.98 1.59 -4.40
C ASP A 115 -26.95 0.07 -4.32
N PRO A 116 -25.89 -0.62 -4.84
CA PRO A 116 -25.80 -2.07 -4.75
C PRO A 116 -25.26 -2.59 -3.40
N VAL A 117 -24.94 -1.72 -2.43
CA VAL A 117 -24.29 -2.13 -1.18
C VAL A 117 -25.28 -2.78 -0.22
N GLU A 118 -25.04 -4.03 0.12
CA GLU A 118 -25.71 -4.77 1.17
C GLU A 118 -25.02 -4.53 2.51
N TRP A 119 -25.38 -3.45 3.22
CA TRP A 119 -24.70 -3.01 4.43
C TRP A 119 -24.71 -4.05 5.56
N GLU A 120 -25.79 -4.78 5.72
CA GLU A 120 -25.89 -5.85 6.73
C GLU A 120 -24.90 -6.98 6.46
N ASN A 121 -24.58 -7.31 5.20
CA ASN A 121 -23.53 -8.25 4.89
C ASN A 121 -22.16 -7.73 5.32
N PHE A 122 -21.86 -6.44 5.07
CA PHE A 122 -20.61 -5.83 5.51
C PHE A 122 -20.48 -5.86 7.05
N ARG A 123 -21.56 -5.55 7.75
CA ARG A 123 -21.63 -5.62 9.23
C ARG A 123 -21.43 -7.05 9.72
N ASP A 124 -22.10 -8.03 9.12
CA ASP A 124 -22.01 -9.44 9.50
C ASP A 124 -20.58 -9.96 9.33
N VAL A 125 -19.94 -9.72 8.19
CA VAL A 125 -18.56 -10.13 7.97
C VAL A 125 -17.62 -9.49 9.00
N ASN A 126 -17.73 -8.18 9.26
CA ASN A 126 -16.91 -7.52 10.26
C ASN A 126 -17.17 -8.06 11.69
N ARG A 127 -18.41 -8.38 12.04
CA ARG A 127 -18.75 -9.00 13.33
C ARG A 127 -18.06 -10.37 13.45
N ARG A 128 -18.10 -11.21 12.45
CA ARG A 128 -17.43 -12.51 12.43
C ARG A 128 -15.91 -12.40 12.55
N PHE A 129 -15.30 -11.35 11.98
CA PHE A 129 -13.88 -11.05 12.23
C PHE A 129 -13.65 -10.68 13.70
N ALA A 130 -14.52 -9.89 14.31
CA ALA A 130 -14.42 -9.52 15.73
C ALA A 130 -14.61 -10.74 16.66
N GLU A 131 -15.56 -11.63 16.35
CA GLU A 131 -15.79 -12.90 17.06
C GLU A 131 -14.53 -13.78 17.01
N ALA A 132 -13.95 -13.98 15.82
CA ALA A 132 -12.71 -14.75 15.69
C ALA A 132 -11.54 -14.09 16.44
N ALA A 133 -11.42 -12.76 16.40
CA ALA A 133 -10.40 -12.05 17.16
C ALA A 133 -10.60 -12.21 18.67
N SER A 134 -11.85 -12.17 19.15
CA SER A 134 -12.21 -12.42 20.54
C SER A 134 -11.84 -13.83 21.01
N GLU A 135 -12.02 -14.84 20.16
CA GLU A 135 -11.68 -16.24 20.46
C GLU A 135 -10.16 -16.48 20.54
N GLU A 136 -9.39 -15.81 19.68
CA GLU A 136 -7.93 -15.97 19.62
C GLU A 136 -7.19 -15.17 20.71
N ALA A 137 -7.72 -14.01 21.09
CA ALA A 137 -7.04 -13.06 21.98
C ALA A 137 -6.95 -13.57 23.43
N ALA A 138 -5.76 -13.57 24.02
CA ALA A 138 -5.54 -13.71 25.45
C ALA A 138 -6.15 -12.52 26.23
N GLU A 139 -6.22 -12.62 27.57
CA GLU A 139 -6.59 -11.50 28.40
C GLU A 139 -5.55 -10.36 28.27
N GLY A 140 -6.00 -9.15 27.99
CA GLY A 140 -5.13 -8.00 27.79
C GLY A 140 -4.30 -8.01 26.51
N ALA A 141 -4.57 -8.94 25.57
CA ALA A 141 -3.88 -9.04 24.30
C ALA A 141 -3.98 -7.76 23.45
N VAL A 142 -3.06 -7.60 22.52
CA VAL A 142 -3.16 -6.60 21.46
C VAL A 142 -3.83 -7.21 20.24
N VAL A 143 -4.91 -6.59 19.78
CA VAL A 143 -5.57 -6.91 18.53
C VAL A 143 -5.29 -5.78 17.55
N TRP A 144 -4.54 -6.07 16.49
CA TRP A 144 -4.11 -5.11 15.48
C TRP A 144 -4.85 -5.33 14.17
N ILE A 145 -5.75 -4.39 13.86
CA ILE A 145 -6.70 -4.47 12.75
C ILE A 145 -6.21 -3.60 11.60
N HIS A 146 -6.30 -4.12 10.38
CA HIS A 146 -5.74 -3.45 9.21
C HIS A 146 -6.77 -3.19 8.12
N ASP A 147 -6.78 -1.92 7.70
CA ASP A 147 -7.41 -1.39 6.50
C ASP A 147 -8.95 -1.31 6.53
N TYR A 148 -9.47 -0.52 5.61
CA TYR A 148 -10.86 -0.07 5.53
C TYR A 148 -11.91 -1.19 5.38
N ASN A 149 -11.52 -2.35 4.90
CA ASN A 149 -12.40 -3.52 4.83
C ASN A 149 -12.92 -3.95 6.22
N LEU A 150 -12.19 -3.59 7.28
CA LEU A 150 -12.42 -4.04 8.65
C LEU A 150 -12.79 -2.88 9.59
N TRP A 151 -13.35 -1.80 9.06
CA TRP A 151 -13.69 -0.60 9.82
C TRP A 151 -14.65 -0.81 10.99
N LEU A 152 -15.50 -1.84 10.94
CA LEU A 152 -16.47 -2.09 12.02
C LEU A 152 -15.98 -3.10 13.07
N VAL A 153 -14.87 -3.81 12.80
CA VAL A 153 -14.30 -4.78 13.74
C VAL A 153 -13.98 -4.18 15.11
N PRO A 154 -13.38 -2.97 15.21
CA PRO A 154 -13.07 -2.38 16.51
C PRO A 154 -14.29 -2.21 17.41
N GLY A 155 -15.40 -1.70 16.87
CA GLY A 155 -16.63 -1.46 17.64
C GLY A 155 -17.25 -2.76 18.16
N PHE A 156 -17.33 -3.79 17.29
CA PHE A 156 -17.83 -5.11 17.69
C PHE A 156 -16.91 -5.77 18.73
N LEU A 157 -15.60 -5.73 18.51
CA LEU A 157 -14.62 -6.34 19.40
C LEU A 157 -14.62 -5.68 20.77
N ARG A 158 -14.67 -4.34 20.85
CA ARG A 158 -14.72 -3.62 22.11
C ARG A 158 -15.93 -3.98 22.96
N ALA A 159 -17.08 -4.21 22.33
CA ALA A 159 -18.29 -4.65 23.03
C ALA A 159 -18.15 -6.08 23.63
N MET A 160 -17.40 -6.96 22.98
CA MET A 160 -17.16 -8.35 23.41
C MET A 160 -16.01 -8.45 24.41
N ARG A 161 -14.94 -7.68 24.20
CA ARG A 161 -13.67 -7.78 24.91
C ARG A 161 -13.20 -6.38 25.34
N PRO A 162 -13.72 -5.85 26.43
CA PRO A 162 -13.30 -4.56 26.98
C PRO A 162 -11.85 -4.57 27.52
N ASP A 163 -11.29 -5.75 27.79
CA ASP A 163 -9.95 -6.00 28.33
C ASP A 163 -8.83 -5.88 27.30
N VAL A 164 -9.10 -6.18 26.03
CA VAL A 164 -8.06 -6.16 24.99
C VAL A 164 -7.70 -4.74 24.54
N LYS A 165 -6.48 -4.59 24.06
CA LYS A 165 -6.01 -3.35 23.44
C LYS A 165 -6.23 -3.44 21.92
N ILE A 166 -6.95 -2.44 21.38
CA ILE A 166 -7.32 -2.41 19.96
C ILE A 166 -6.52 -1.33 19.25
N ALA A 167 -5.65 -1.75 18.31
CA ALA A 167 -5.01 -0.87 17.36
C ALA A 167 -5.63 -1.04 15.98
N PHE A 168 -5.83 0.06 15.26
CA PHE A 168 -6.27 0.07 13.88
C PHE A 168 -5.25 0.81 13.01
N PHE A 169 -4.90 0.28 11.84
CA PHE A 169 -4.03 0.96 10.90
C PHE A 169 -4.67 1.09 9.52
N HIS A 170 -4.69 2.31 9.00
CA HIS A 170 -5.30 2.66 7.72
C HIS A 170 -4.24 2.76 6.63
N HIS A 171 -4.28 1.85 5.63
CA HIS A 171 -3.25 1.76 4.59
C HIS A 171 -3.54 2.59 3.35
N THR A 172 -4.78 3.00 3.14
CA THR A 172 -5.21 3.82 2.01
C THR A 172 -5.21 5.31 2.37
N PRO A 173 -5.36 6.24 1.41
CA PRO A 173 -5.66 7.61 1.73
C PRO A 173 -6.87 7.73 2.65
N PHE A 174 -6.88 8.70 3.55
CA PHE A 174 -8.06 9.07 4.34
C PHE A 174 -8.52 10.45 3.88
N PRO A 175 -9.74 10.58 3.29
CA PRO A 175 -10.17 11.82 2.67
C PRO A 175 -10.63 12.85 3.70
N SER A 176 -10.79 14.10 3.25
CA SER A 176 -11.39 15.17 4.04
C SER A 176 -12.85 14.89 4.40
N ALA A 177 -13.38 15.66 5.37
CA ALA A 177 -14.75 15.47 5.86
C ALA A 177 -15.81 15.64 4.77
N ASP A 178 -15.63 16.56 3.82
CA ASP A 178 -16.57 16.79 2.72
C ASP A 178 -16.70 15.57 1.81
N ILE A 179 -15.66 14.79 1.65
CA ILE A 179 -15.66 13.57 0.83
C ILE A 179 -16.10 12.36 1.67
N PHE A 180 -15.49 12.15 2.85
CA PHE A 180 -15.82 11.00 3.69
C PHE A 180 -17.30 10.99 4.09
N ASN A 181 -17.87 12.16 4.41
CA ASN A 181 -19.27 12.30 4.84
C ASN A 181 -20.30 12.02 3.74
N MET A 182 -19.88 11.76 2.51
CA MET A 182 -20.76 11.19 1.47
C MET A 182 -21.17 9.73 1.79
N LEU A 183 -20.39 9.01 2.61
CA LEU A 183 -20.75 7.65 3.05
C LEU A 183 -21.99 7.68 3.94
N PRO A 184 -23.08 6.96 3.60
CA PRO A 184 -24.28 6.89 4.46
C PRO A 184 -23.96 6.37 5.87
N TRP A 185 -23.02 5.44 5.97
CA TRP A 185 -22.62 4.73 7.19
C TRP A 185 -21.49 5.42 7.99
N ARG A 186 -21.13 6.64 7.64
CA ARG A 186 -20.02 7.41 8.23
C ARG A 186 -20.01 7.45 9.76
N LYS A 187 -21.19 7.57 10.40
CA LYS A 187 -21.27 7.58 11.87
C LYS A 187 -20.93 6.23 12.48
N GLU A 188 -21.42 5.13 11.90
CA GLU A 188 -21.11 3.80 12.40
C GLU A 188 -19.63 3.47 12.21
N ILE A 189 -19.05 3.83 11.07
CA ILE A 189 -17.64 3.63 10.77
C ILE A 189 -16.75 4.41 11.75
N ILE A 190 -16.97 5.70 11.88
CA ILE A 190 -16.14 6.53 12.78
C ILE A 190 -16.37 6.17 14.23
N GLY A 191 -17.62 5.88 14.66
CA GLY A 191 -17.91 5.40 16.00
C GLY A 191 -17.16 4.10 16.35
N SER A 192 -17.03 3.18 15.37
CA SER A 192 -16.23 1.98 15.54
C SER A 192 -14.73 2.29 15.68
N LEU A 193 -14.17 3.20 14.87
CA LEU A 193 -12.77 3.60 15.00
C LEU A 193 -12.47 4.34 16.30
N LEU A 194 -13.43 5.10 16.85
CA LEU A 194 -13.31 5.72 18.17
C LEU A 194 -13.36 4.71 19.34
N ALA A 195 -13.69 3.45 19.09
CA ALA A 195 -13.57 2.37 20.07
C ALA A 195 -12.15 1.77 20.17
N CYS A 196 -11.22 2.18 19.31
CA CYS A 196 -9.81 1.80 19.39
C CYS A 196 -9.09 2.48 20.56
N ASP A 197 -7.96 1.93 20.95
CA ASP A 197 -6.97 2.59 21.82
C ASP A 197 -5.96 3.38 20.96
N GLU A 198 -5.71 2.91 19.73
CA GLU A 198 -4.83 3.58 18.77
C GLU A 198 -5.37 3.48 17.34
N VAL A 199 -5.31 4.59 16.58
CA VAL A 199 -5.61 4.63 15.15
C VAL A 199 -4.40 5.22 14.42
N GLY A 200 -3.77 4.43 13.54
CA GLY A 200 -2.56 4.77 12.81
C GLY A 200 -2.79 5.06 11.34
N PHE A 201 -1.97 5.95 10.79
CA PHE A 201 -1.97 6.38 9.40
C PHE A 201 -0.54 6.46 8.85
N HIS A 202 -0.39 6.41 7.54
CA HIS A 202 0.91 6.56 6.91
C HIS A 202 1.48 7.98 7.00
N ILE A 203 0.64 8.99 6.85
CA ILE A 203 1.10 10.39 6.77
C ILE A 203 0.24 11.32 7.64
N PRO A 204 0.81 12.47 8.05
CA PRO A 204 0.12 13.43 8.93
C PRO A 204 -1.21 13.93 8.36
N ARG A 205 -1.31 14.16 7.05
CA ARG A 205 -2.53 14.63 6.39
C ARG A 205 -3.71 13.67 6.58
N TYR A 206 -3.49 12.36 6.47
CA TYR A 206 -4.57 11.38 6.65
C TYR A 206 -5.05 11.32 8.09
N ALA A 207 -4.14 11.41 9.05
CA ALA A 207 -4.48 11.52 10.47
C ALA A 207 -5.28 12.81 10.77
N ALA A 208 -4.87 13.94 10.24
CA ALA A 208 -5.59 15.22 10.37
C ALA A 208 -6.99 15.15 9.75
N ASN A 209 -7.14 14.50 8.60
CA ASN A 209 -8.44 14.28 7.96
C ASN A 209 -9.35 13.40 8.82
N PHE A 210 -8.84 12.31 9.38
CA PHE A 210 -9.59 11.46 10.31
C PHE A 210 -10.14 12.26 11.50
N VAL A 211 -9.28 13.06 12.12
CA VAL A 211 -9.68 13.93 13.25
C VAL A 211 -10.75 14.94 12.82
N SER A 212 -10.62 15.52 11.63
CA SER A 212 -11.61 16.44 11.05
C SER A 212 -12.96 15.75 10.82
N VAL A 213 -12.96 14.54 10.28
CA VAL A 213 -14.17 13.74 10.10
C VAL A 213 -14.80 13.39 11.45
N ALA A 214 -14.04 12.93 12.43
CA ALA A 214 -14.53 12.62 13.76
C ALA A 214 -15.24 13.83 14.40
N ARG A 215 -14.63 15.01 14.31
CA ARG A 215 -15.20 16.28 14.81
C ARG A 215 -16.49 16.70 14.07
N SER A 216 -16.62 16.34 12.82
CA SER A 216 -17.85 16.69 12.06
C SER A 216 -19.05 15.81 12.43
N LEU A 217 -18.82 14.66 13.06
CA LEU A 217 -19.84 13.64 13.35
C LEU A 217 -20.13 13.43 14.84
N PHE A 218 -19.16 13.73 15.69
CA PHE A 218 -19.20 13.48 17.12
C PHE A 218 -18.67 14.69 17.90
N ASP A 219 -19.11 14.79 19.15
CA ASP A 219 -18.50 15.70 20.12
C ASP A 219 -17.18 15.07 20.60
N VAL A 220 -16.07 15.60 20.13
CA VAL A 220 -14.73 15.09 20.42
C VAL A 220 -13.78 16.24 20.77
N ASP A 221 -12.98 16.03 21.79
CA ASP A 221 -11.88 16.90 22.16
C ASP A 221 -10.55 16.43 21.54
N THR A 222 -9.65 17.36 21.31
CA THR A 222 -8.28 17.10 20.84
C THR A 222 -7.28 17.80 21.76
N PRO A 223 -7.07 17.24 22.98
CA PRO A 223 -6.34 17.95 24.03
C PRO A 223 -4.85 18.12 23.76
N LYS A 224 -4.29 17.24 22.94
CA LYS A 224 -2.85 17.22 22.65
C LYS A 224 -2.59 17.41 21.15
N ARG A 225 -1.68 18.33 20.84
CA ARG A 225 -1.18 18.58 19.50
C ARG A 225 0.33 18.70 19.53
N HIS A 226 1.00 18.28 18.46
CA HIS A 226 2.43 18.43 18.31
C HIS A 226 2.77 18.86 16.88
N ALA A 227 3.96 19.42 16.71
CA ALA A 227 4.51 19.72 15.39
C ALA A 227 4.84 18.41 14.67
N VAL A 228 4.56 18.37 13.38
CA VAL A 228 5.00 17.27 12.50
C VAL A 228 6.51 17.34 12.35
N PRO A 229 7.24 16.21 12.40
CA PRO A 229 8.68 16.18 12.13
C PRO A 229 9.02 16.81 10.76
N GLU A 230 10.09 17.59 10.70
CA GLU A 230 10.51 18.26 9.44
C GLU A 230 10.74 17.25 8.30
N ALA A 231 11.23 16.06 8.61
CA ALA A 231 11.42 14.99 7.63
C ALA A 231 10.12 14.52 6.93
N TRP A 232 8.95 14.94 7.41
CA TRP A 232 7.64 14.64 6.83
C TRP A 232 6.92 15.91 6.34
N ILE A 233 7.65 17.00 6.20
CA ILE A 233 7.16 18.27 5.66
C ILE A 233 7.88 18.55 4.36
N SER A 234 7.28 18.17 3.22
CA SER A 234 7.76 18.53 1.90
C SER A 234 6.85 19.62 1.31
N GLU A 235 7.45 20.73 0.87
CA GLU A 235 6.71 21.82 0.24
C GLU A 235 6.24 21.47 -1.17
N GLY A 236 6.84 20.44 -1.78
CA GLY A 236 6.51 19.98 -3.13
C GLY A 236 5.24 19.13 -3.23
N THR A 237 4.62 18.73 -2.10
CA THR A 237 3.44 17.86 -2.10
C THR A 237 2.17 18.58 -1.61
N ALA A 238 1.02 18.20 -2.19
CA ALA A 238 -0.30 18.61 -1.72
C ALA A 238 -0.69 17.99 -0.35
N LEU A 239 0.10 17.04 0.14
CA LEU A 239 -0.20 16.25 1.34
C LEU A 239 0.51 16.76 2.61
N THR A 240 1.16 17.91 2.55
CA THR A 240 1.85 18.51 3.70
C THR A 240 0.88 18.85 4.82
N GLU A 241 1.29 18.57 6.07
CA GLU A 241 0.61 18.97 7.31
C GLU A 241 1.67 19.37 8.33
N ARG A 242 1.44 20.45 9.09
CA ARG A 242 2.43 20.99 10.04
C ARG A 242 2.14 20.69 11.49
N VAL A 243 0.87 20.44 11.83
CA VAL A 243 0.44 20.21 13.21
C VAL A 243 -0.56 19.07 13.24
N LEU A 244 -0.32 18.12 14.11
CA LEU A 244 -1.13 16.92 14.24
C LEU A 244 -1.73 16.82 15.65
N PRO A 245 -3.04 16.60 15.80
CA PRO A 245 -3.62 16.09 17.04
C PRO A 245 -3.14 14.66 17.30
N SER A 246 -2.60 14.38 18.49
CA SER A 246 -2.12 13.04 18.87
C SER A 246 -3.11 12.26 19.72
N THR A 247 -4.20 12.90 20.14
CA THR A 247 -5.22 12.26 20.97
C THR A 247 -6.58 12.85 20.62
N ILE A 248 -7.56 11.98 20.51
CA ILE A 248 -8.99 12.31 20.45
C ILE A 248 -9.62 11.77 21.72
N THR A 249 -10.36 12.61 22.45
CA THR A 249 -11.16 12.19 23.59
C THR A 249 -12.64 12.17 23.19
N HIS A 250 -13.31 11.04 23.35
CA HIS A 250 -14.72 10.84 23.07
C HIS A 250 -15.34 9.94 24.13
N ASP A 251 -16.48 10.35 24.71
CA ASP A 251 -17.21 9.62 25.75
C ASP A 251 -16.30 9.12 26.91
N GLY A 252 -15.33 9.95 27.31
CA GLY A 252 -14.38 9.64 28.37
C GLY A 252 -13.28 8.65 28.01
N ARG A 253 -13.16 8.27 26.75
CA ARG A 253 -12.09 7.43 26.20
C ARG A 253 -11.11 8.26 25.40
N ASP A 254 -9.83 8.05 25.64
CA ASP A 254 -8.75 8.59 24.82
C ASP A 254 -8.38 7.60 23.71
N VAL A 255 -8.35 8.10 22.48
CA VAL A 255 -7.86 7.39 21.29
C VAL A 255 -6.57 8.06 20.84
N THR A 256 -5.47 7.31 20.84
CA THR A 256 -4.17 7.80 20.31
C THR A 256 -4.22 7.82 18.79
N VAL A 257 -3.86 8.96 18.20
CA VAL A 257 -3.71 9.10 16.74
C VAL A 257 -2.24 9.10 16.40
N THR A 258 -1.80 8.10 15.63
CA THR A 258 -0.39 7.92 15.28
C THR A 258 -0.15 8.08 13.79
N VAL A 259 1.07 8.50 13.45
CA VAL A 259 1.57 8.54 12.08
C VAL A 259 2.86 7.75 12.00
N THR A 260 2.87 6.77 11.12
CA THR A 260 4.03 5.91 10.90
C THR A 260 4.12 5.57 9.42
N PRO A 261 4.93 6.30 8.65
CA PRO A 261 5.12 6.00 7.23
C PRO A 261 5.69 4.59 7.05
N LEU A 262 5.05 3.77 6.23
CA LEU A 262 5.54 2.42 5.95
C LEU A 262 6.80 2.50 5.08
N GLY A 263 7.89 1.92 5.58
CA GLY A 263 9.13 1.70 4.85
C GLY A 263 9.12 0.40 4.05
N VAL A 264 10.20 0.14 3.34
CA VAL A 264 10.49 -1.13 2.67
C VAL A 264 11.58 -1.88 3.43
N ASP A 265 11.71 -3.19 3.22
CA ASP A 265 12.88 -3.93 3.68
C ASP A 265 14.10 -3.57 2.82
N ALA A 266 14.69 -2.43 3.15
CA ALA A 266 15.80 -1.87 2.41
C ALA A 266 17.04 -2.78 2.44
N ALA A 267 17.26 -3.53 3.52
CA ALA A 267 18.38 -4.47 3.63
C ALA A 267 18.20 -5.66 2.68
N TYR A 268 17.00 -6.22 2.61
CA TYR A 268 16.66 -7.28 1.66
C TYR A 268 16.79 -6.80 0.21
N ILE A 269 16.26 -5.62 -0.11
CA ILE A 269 16.34 -5.06 -1.46
C ILE A 269 17.79 -4.79 -1.86
N ASP A 270 18.61 -4.22 -0.98
CA ASP A 270 20.02 -3.96 -1.23
C ASP A 270 20.78 -5.28 -1.47
N ALA A 271 20.50 -6.32 -0.67
CA ALA A 271 21.08 -7.65 -0.88
C ALA A 271 20.68 -8.25 -2.24
N GLN A 272 19.41 -8.16 -2.63
CA GLN A 272 18.94 -8.58 -3.95
C GLN A 272 19.60 -7.78 -5.07
N ALA A 273 19.73 -6.46 -4.92
CA ALA A 273 20.37 -5.59 -5.90
C ALA A 273 21.86 -5.90 -6.10
N ARG A 274 22.55 -6.41 -5.05
CA ARG A 274 23.96 -6.85 -5.10
C ARG A 274 24.14 -8.29 -5.55
N ALA A 275 23.08 -9.09 -5.60
CA ALA A 275 23.18 -10.48 -6.00
C ALA A 275 23.77 -10.61 -7.41
N PRO A 276 24.72 -11.53 -7.67
CA PRO A 276 25.38 -11.66 -8.97
C PRO A 276 24.40 -11.87 -10.13
N ALA A 277 23.35 -12.66 -9.91
CA ALA A 277 22.31 -12.91 -10.93
C ALA A 277 21.56 -11.62 -11.29
N THR A 278 21.18 -10.81 -10.30
CA THR A 278 20.49 -9.51 -10.50
C THR A 278 21.38 -8.52 -11.24
N GLN A 279 22.67 -8.46 -10.88
CA GLN A 279 23.64 -7.59 -11.55
C GLN A 279 23.86 -8.02 -13.01
N ALA A 280 23.98 -9.32 -13.27
CA ALA A 280 24.10 -9.85 -14.62
C ALA A 280 22.85 -9.50 -15.44
N ARG A 281 21.65 -9.74 -14.89
CA ARG A 281 20.39 -9.42 -15.58
C ARG A 281 20.23 -7.92 -15.86
N ALA A 282 20.57 -7.05 -14.90
CA ALA A 282 20.57 -5.60 -15.12
C ALA A 282 21.56 -5.17 -16.23
N ALA A 283 22.74 -5.80 -16.30
CA ALA A 283 23.71 -5.56 -17.36
C ALA A 283 23.22 -6.03 -18.73
N GLU A 284 22.55 -7.18 -18.80
CA GLU A 284 21.89 -7.66 -20.03
C GLU A 284 20.83 -6.67 -20.52
N ILE A 285 19.92 -6.23 -19.64
CA ILE A 285 18.90 -5.23 -19.97
C ILE A 285 19.55 -3.95 -20.52
N ARG A 286 20.59 -3.45 -19.86
CA ARG A 286 21.31 -2.26 -20.34
C ARG A 286 22.00 -2.49 -21.70
N ALA A 287 22.57 -3.68 -21.93
CA ALA A 287 23.18 -4.03 -23.21
C ALA A 287 22.13 -4.12 -24.35
N GLU A 288 20.96 -4.68 -24.07
CA GLU A 288 19.82 -4.73 -25.00
C GLU A 288 19.31 -3.31 -25.34
N MET A 289 19.27 -2.41 -24.35
CA MET A 289 18.86 -1.02 -24.52
C MET A 289 19.91 -0.17 -25.28
N GLY A 290 21.19 -0.54 -25.22
CA GLY A 290 22.27 0.25 -25.81
C GLY A 290 22.31 1.68 -25.28
N GLU A 291 22.18 2.68 -26.16
CA GLU A 291 22.11 4.10 -25.80
C GLU A 291 20.69 4.59 -25.46
N THR A 292 19.68 3.74 -25.63
CA THR A 292 18.29 4.08 -25.32
C THR A 292 18.09 4.17 -23.80
N ARG A 293 17.52 5.26 -23.33
CA ARG A 293 17.20 5.44 -21.92
C ARG A 293 15.91 4.71 -21.57
N LEU A 294 15.93 3.99 -20.44
CA LEU A 294 14.80 3.24 -19.95
C LEU A 294 14.03 4.05 -18.90
N LEU A 295 12.79 4.37 -19.24
CA LEU A 295 11.80 4.86 -18.28
C LEU A 295 11.01 3.65 -17.78
N LEU A 296 10.80 3.56 -16.46
CA LEU A 296 10.09 2.44 -15.85
C LEU A 296 8.91 2.93 -15.02
N SER A 297 7.74 2.39 -15.30
CA SER A 297 6.53 2.56 -14.52
C SER A 297 6.02 1.20 -14.07
N VAL A 298 5.74 1.04 -12.78
CA VAL A 298 5.28 -0.22 -12.21
C VAL A 298 4.07 0.03 -11.30
N GLY A 299 3.00 -0.73 -11.53
CA GLY A 299 1.81 -0.64 -10.70
C GLY A 299 0.80 -1.72 -11.02
N ARG A 300 -0.33 -1.66 -10.30
CA ARG A 300 -1.52 -2.44 -10.64
C ARG A 300 -2.36 -1.67 -11.66
N THR A 301 -3.13 -2.39 -12.47
CA THR A 301 -4.19 -1.78 -13.28
C THR A 301 -5.27 -1.28 -12.35
N ASP A 302 -5.29 0.03 -12.12
CA ASP A 302 -6.22 0.71 -11.23
C ASP A 302 -6.30 2.19 -11.66
N TYR A 303 -7.51 2.74 -11.75
CA TYR A 303 -7.71 4.14 -12.17
C TYR A 303 -7.01 5.14 -11.23
N THR A 304 -6.76 4.77 -9.98
CA THR A 304 -6.02 5.61 -9.02
C THR A 304 -4.54 5.72 -9.34
N LYS A 305 -4.00 4.84 -10.18
CA LYS A 305 -2.56 4.76 -10.48
C LYS A 305 -2.09 5.67 -11.61
N GLY A 306 -3.01 6.31 -12.33
CA GLY A 306 -2.66 7.34 -13.33
C GLY A 306 -1.95 6.82 -14.57
N GLY A 307 -2.14 5.52 -14.92
CA GLY A 307 -1.46 4.90 -16.05
C GLY A 307 -1.80 5.58 -17.38
N VAL A 308 -3.07 5.89 -17.62
CA VAL A 308 -3.51 6.58 -18.86
C VAL A 308 -2.87 7.95 -18.97
N GLN A 309 -2.94 8.77 -17.89
CA GLN A 309 -2.37 10.13 -17.85
C GLN A 309 -0.85 10.12 -18.12
N GLN A 310 -0.17 9.10 -17.61
CA GLN A 310 1.26 8.91 -17.83
C GLN A 310 1.57 8.59 -19.29
N LEU A 311 0.84 7.63 -19.90
CA LEU A 311 1.03 7.26 -21.30
C LEU A 311 0.70 8.42 -22.25
N GLU A 312 -0.36 9.16 -22.00
CA GLU A 312 -0.70 10.35 -22.76
C GLU A 312 0.35 11.46 -22.64
N SER A 313 0.95 11.64 -21.46
CA SER A 313 2.08 12.55 -21.29
C SER A 313 3.29 12.09 -22.11
N PHE A 314 3.60 10.80 -22.10
CA PHE A 314 4.68 10.25 -22.92
C PHE A 314 4.43 10.47 -24.41
N GLU A 315 3.19 10.30 -24.89
CA GLU A 315 2.82 10.60 -26.28
C GLU A 315 3.08 12.06 -26.65
N ARG A 316 2.62 13.02 -25.83
CA ARG A 316 2.85 14.47 -26.04
C ARG A 316 4.34 14.83 -26.04
N VAL A 317 5.12 14.22 -25.15
CA VAL A 317 6.57 14.43 -25.09
C VAL A 317 7.26 13.93 -26.35
N LEU A 318 6.92 12.72 -26.84
CA LEU A 318 7.48 12.21 -28.11
C LEU A 318 7.04 13.03 -29.33
N GLU A 319 5.86 13.66 -29.27
CA GLU A 319 5.42 14.58 -30.32
C GLU A 319 6.23 15.89 -30.32
N ALA A 320 6.42 16.47 -29.15
CA ALA A 320 7.15 17.74 -28.99
C ALA A 320 8.68 17.61 -29.13
N ARG A 321 9.25 16.48 -28.73
CA ARG A 321 10.69 16.20 -28.65
C ARG A 321 11.09 15.10 -29.65
N ALA A 322 11.17 15.47 -30.93
CA ALA A 322 11.59 14.54 -31.99
C ALA A 322 13.01 13.97 -31.76
N ASP A 323 13.85 14.70 -31.03
CA ASP A 323 15.22 14.28 -30.65
C ASP A 323 15.25 13.10 -29.67
N LEU A 324 14.14 12.80 -28.96
CA LEU A 324 14.00 11.67 -28.07
C LEU A 324 13.56 10.37 -28.78
N ARG A 325 13.04 10.46 -30.01
CA ARG A 325 12.60 9.30 -30.77
C ARG A 325 13.80 8.39 -31.09
N GLY A 326 13.67 7.10 -30.82
CA GLY A 326 14.77 6.14 -30.91
C GLY A 326 15.74 6.17 -29.73
N LYS A 327 15.60 7.12 -28.77
CA LYS A 327 16.53 7.28 -27.66
C LYS A 327 15.91 7.07 -26.27
N VAL A 328 14.61 6.91 -26.19
CA VAL A 328 13.89 6.62 -24.94
C VAL A 328 12.92 5.46 -25.16
N GLN A 329 12.73 4.64 -24.15
CA GLN A 329 11.71 3.61 -24.14
C GLN A 329 11.02 3.61 -22.77
N LEU A 330 9.69 3.60 -22.76
CA LEU A 330 8.91 3.43 -21.54
C LEU A 330 8.49 1.97 -21.40
N MET A 331 8.94 1.31 -20.35
CA MET A 331 8.39 0.04 -19.90
C MET A 331 7.30 0.32 -18.87
N HIS A 332 6.05 0.05 -19.23
CA HIS A 332 4.88 0.23 -18.38
C HIS A 332 4.35 -1.13 -17.91
N VAL A 333 4.58 -1.42 -16.64
CA VAL A 333 4.11 -2.65 -15.98
C VAL A 333 2.79 -2.35 -15.30
N SER A 334 1.69 -2.91 -15.83
CA SER A 334 0.32 -2.72 -15.34
C SER A 334 -0.32 -4.07 -15.08
N VAL A 335 -0.20 -4.54 -13.82
CA VAL A 335 -0.67 -5.88 -13.45
C VAL A 335 -2.16 -5.82 -13.09
N SER A 336 -2.98 -6.56 -13.81
CA SER A 336 -4.42 -6.66 -13.50
C SER A 336 -4.62 -7.37 -12.17
N ALA A 337 -5.24 -6.68 -11.20
CA ALA A 337 -5.53 -7.21 -9.87
C ALA A 337 -6.89 -7.92 -9.79
N ASN A 338 -7.86 -7.53 -10.62
CA ASN A 338 -9.24 -8.04 -10.59
C ASN A 338 -9.87 -7.97 -12.00
N ARG A 339 -9.81 -9.06 -12.75
CA ARG A 339 -10.38 -9.13 -14.12
C ARG A 339 -11.91 -9.09 -14.18
N ASN A 340 -12.60 -9.14 -13.04
CA ASN A 340 -14.05 -9.25 -12.96
C ASN A 340 -14.75 -7.93 -12.57
N MET A 341 -14.04 -6.79 -12.62
CA MET A 341 -14.60 -5.49 -12.29
C MET A 341 -14.53 -4.55 -13.49
N ALA A 342 -15.70 -4.08 -13.95
CA ALA A 342 -15.81 -3.26 -15.16
C ALA A 342 -14.90 -2.02 -15.16
N ALA A 343 -14.77 -1.33 -14.03
CA ALA A 343 -13.89 -0.16 -13.90
C ALA A 343 -12.41 -0.45 -14.17
N TYR A 344 -11.93 -1.66 -13.82
CA TYR A 344 -10.54 -2.05 -14.08
C TYR A 344 -10.37 -2.56 -15.52
N GLU A 345 -11.38 -3.21 -16.10
CA GLU A 345 -11.38 -3.59 -17.51
C GLU A 345 -11.36 -2.34 -18.42
N GLU A 346 -12.15 -1.31 -18.08
CA GLU A 346 -12.14 -0.03 -18.80
C GLU A 346 -10.74 0.58 -18.83
N ILE A 347 -10.10 0.70 -17.67
CA ILE A 347 -8.74 1.25 -17.56
C ILE A 347 -7.71 0.39 -18.29
N GLN A 348 -7.81 -0.93 -18.24
CA GLN A 348 -6.92 -1.83 -18.98
C GLN A 348 -7.07 -1.59 -20.49
N ASN A 349 -8.29 -1.54 -20.99
CA ASN A 349 -8.56 -1.30 -22.40
C ASN A 349 -8.04 0.08 -22.85
N GLU A 350 -8.20 1.11 -22.03
CA GLU A 350 -7.73 2.46 -22.32
C GLU A 350 -6.19 2.51 -22.37
N ILE A 351 -5.52 1.87 -21.41
CA ILE A 351 -4.04 1.73 -21.41
C ILE A 351 -3.57 1.03 -22.70
N GLU A 352 -4.20 -0.07 -23.09
CA GLU A 352 -3.84 -0.83 -24.29
C GLU A 352 -4.08 -0.01 -25.57
N GLN A 353 -5.17 0.74 -25.66
CA GLN A 353 -5.45 1.64 -26.79
C GLN A 353 -4.40 2.74 -26.91
N VAL A 354 -4.06 3.40 -25.80
CA VAL A 354 -3.03 4.47 -25.81
C VAL A 354 -1.67 3.88 -26.16
N ALA A 355 -1.31 2.71 -25.60
CA ALA A 355 -0.07 2.03 -25.91
C ALA A 355 0.04 1.67 -27.39
N GLY A 356 -1.02 1.11 -27.98
CA GLY A 356 -1.10 0.81 -29.41
C GLY A 356 -0.97 2.06 -30.27
N ARG A 357 -1.61 3.17 -29.88
CA ARG A 357 -1.52 4.47 -30.58
C ARG A 357 -0.09 5.02 -30.55
N ILE A 358 0.59 5.01 -29.41
CA ILE A 358 1.97 5.49 -29.27
C ILE A 358 2.90 4.67 -30.17
N ASN A 359 2.83 3.35 -30.12
CA ASN A 359 3.68 2.49 -30.92
C ASN A 359 3.39 2.62 -32.42
N GLY A 360 2.13 2.79 -32.81
CA GLY A 360 1.74 2.99 -34.21
C GLY A 360 2.18 4.35 -34.78
N ARG A 361 2.19 5.41 -33.95
CA ARG A 361 2.59 6.78 -34.37
C ARG A 361 4.10 6.97 -34.44
N PHE A 362 4.85 6.44 -33.50
CA PHE A 362 6.26 6.79 -33.31
C PHE A 362 7.21 5.61 -33.48
N GLY A 363 6.71 4.37 -33.36
CA GLY A 363 7.54 3.16 -33.46
C GLY A 363 8.11 2.93 -34.85
N SER A 364 9.19 2.16 -34.92
CA SER A 364 9.81 1.64 -36.14
C SER A 364 10.02 0.14 -36.01
N LEU A 365 10.58 -0.50 -37.06
CA LEU A 365 10.89 -1.93 -37.01
C LEU A 365 11.92 -2.28 -35.93
N ASP A 366 12.82 -1.35 -35.63
CA ASP A 366 13.95 -1.58 -34.71
C ASP A 366 13.75 -0.90 -33.34
N TRP A 367 12.67 -0.12 -33.17
CA TRP A 367 12.43 0.58 -31.92
C TRP A 367 10.94 0.69 -31.59
N HIS A 368 10.58 0.24 -30.41
CA HIS A 368 9.25 0.39 -29.83
C HIS A 368 9.32 1.39 -28.67
N PRO A 369 8.69 2.58 -28.77
CA PRO A 369 8.72 3.57 -27.71
C PRO A 369 8.11 3.09 -26.40
N LEU A 370 7.13 2.18 -26.47
CA LEU A 370 6.42 1.67 -25.31
C LEU A 370 6.38 0.15 -25.27
N VAL A 371 6.81 -0.43 -24.17
CA VAL A 371 6.64 -1.86 -23.84
C VAL A 371 5.60 -1.98 -22.72
N LEU A 372 4.43 -2.52 -23.04
CA LEU A 372 3.37 -2.79 -22.06
C LEU A 372 3.50 -4.22 -21.52
N VAL A 373 3.58 -4.34 -20.19
CA VAL A 373 3.66 -5.62 -19.48
C VAL A 373 2.46 -5.78 -18.57
N SER A 374 1.52 -6.67 -18.93
CA SER A 374 0.26 -6.89 -18.18
C SER A 374 0.32 -8.09 -17.22
N ARG A 375 1.52 -8.59 -16.94
CA ARG A 375 1.76 -9.71 -16.00
C ARG A 375 2.68 -9.30 -14.87
N ALA A 376 2.56 -9.99 -13.73
CA ALA A 376 3.50 -9.81 -12.63
C ALA A 376 4.92 -10.21 -13.06
N ILE A 377 5.89 -9.40 -12.68
CA ILE A 377 7.32 -9.68 -12.84
C ILE A 377 7.81 -10.21 -11.50
N PRO A 378 8.57 -11.33 -11.46
CA PRO A 378 9.20 -11.79 -10.24
C PRO A 378 10.04 -10.68 -9.60
N PHE A 379 10.03 -10.58 -8.28
CA PHE A 379 10.66 -9.44 -7.59
C PHE A 379 12.16 -9.30 -7.90
N THR A 380 12.90 -10.42 -7.99
CA THR A 380 14.30 -10.43 -8.36
C THR A 380 14.56 -9.82 -9.75
N ASP A 381 13.71 -10.14 -10.73
CA ASP A 381 13.77 -9.55 -12.06
C ASP A 381 13.38 -8.07 -12.03
N LEU A 382 12.37 -7.72 -11.22
CA LEU A 382 11.95 -6.33 -11.06
C LEU A 382 13.07 -5.46 -10.47
N VAL A 383 13.83 -5.98 -9.50
CA VAL A 383 15.03 -5.30 -8.98
C VAL A 383 16.08 -5.08 -10.07
N ALA A 384 16.26 -6.03 -11.00
CA ALA A 384 17.15 -5.84 -12.14
C ALA A 384 16.68 -4.70 -13.08
N TYR A 385 15.36 -4.60 -13.32
CA TYR A 385 14.78 -3.47 -14.06
C TYR A 385 14.93 -2.15 -13.29
N TYR A 386 14.71 -2.11 -11.97
CA TYR A 386 14.96 -0.92 -11.15
C TYR A 386 16.42 -0.44 -11.27
N ARG A 387 17.37 -1.36 -11.29
CA ARG A 387 18.78 -1.05 -11.48
C ARG A 387 19.14 -0.57 -12.88
N ALA A 388 18.46 -1.10 -13.90
CA ALA A 388 18.70 -0.75 -15.30
C ALA A 388 18.00 0.57 -15.70
N ALA A 389 16.94 0.96 -15.02
CA ALA A 389 16.15 2.15 -15.39
C ALA A 389 16.90 3.45 -15.14
N ASP A 390 16.81 4.38 -16.09
CA ASP A 390 17.32 5.74 -15.95
C ASP A 390 16.34 6.62 -15.15
N VAL A 391 15.04 6.40 -15.35
CA VAL A 391 13.96 7.14 -14.68
C VAL A 391 12.90 6.17 -14.18
N ALA A 392 12.57 6.22 -12.90
CA ALA A 392 11.32 5.66 -12.38
C ALA A 392 10.24 6.74 -12.46
N TRP A 393 9.15 6.44 -13.16
CA TRP A 393 8.04 7.36 -13.37
C TRP A 393 6.79 6.84 -12.68
N ILE A 394 6.48 7.38 -11.50
CA ILE A 394 5.46 6.87 -10.59
C ILE A 394 4.50 7.99 -10.23
N THR A 395 3.37 8.06 -10.94
CA THR A 395 2.47 9.21 -10.88
C THR A 395 1.02 8.79 -10.62
N PRO A 396 0.74 8.12 -9.48
CA PRO A 396 -0.63 7.83 -9.10
C PRO A 396 -1.45 9.12 -8.92
N LEU A 397 -2.74 9.05 -9.24
CA LEU A 397 -3.68 10.15 -9.00
C LEU A 397 -3.98 10.29 -7.51
N ALA A 398 -3.93 9.19 -6.76
CA ALA A 398 -3.95 9.13 -5.30
C ALA A 398 -3.34 7.80 -4.83
N ASP A 399 -2.52 7.84 -3.78
CA ASP A 399 -1.92 6.64 -3.20
C ASP A 399 -1.64 6.84 -1.70
N GLY A 400 -1.95 5.85 -0.87
CA GLY A 400 -1.75 5.92 0.57
C GLY A 400 -0.29 6.11 0.98
N MET A 401 0.64 5.42 0.29
CA MET A 401 2.09 5.54 0.49
C MET A 401 2.83 5.45 -0.83
N ASN A 402 2.73 4.36 -1.55
CA ASN A 402 3.50 3.91 -2.71
C ASN A 402 4.87 3.32 -2.34
N LEU A 403 4.92 2.01 -2.19
CA LEU A 403 6.18 1.32 -1.87
C LEU A 403 7.09 1.14 -3.09
N VAL A 404 6.54 1.15 -4.31
CA VAL A 404 7.31 0.96 -5.55
C VAL A 404 8.39 2.02 -5.72
N CYS A 405 8.10 3.29 -5.40
CA CYS A 405 9.12 4.34 -5.45
C CYS A 405 10.24 4.09 -4.43
N LYS A 406 9.92 3.60 -3.24
CA LYS A 406 10.92 3.24 -2.22
C LYS A 406 11.75 2.01 -2.62
N GLU A 407 11.12 1.02 -3.28
CA GLU A 407 11.82 -0.14 -3.84
C GLU A 407 12.83 0.26 -4.92
N PHE A 408 12.42 1.13 -5.84
CA PHE A 408 13.32 1.69 -6.84
C PHE A 408 14.53 2.36 -6.18
N ILE A 409 14.31 3.28 -5.24
CA ILE A 409 15.37 3.99 -4.53
C ILE A 409 16.32 3.04 -3.80
N ALA A 410 15.78 2.06 -3.05
CA ALA A 410 16.57 1.07 -2.35
C ALA A 410 17.44 0.21 -3.30
N SER A 411 16.93 -0.07 -4.50
CA SER A 411 17.64 -0.85 -5.54
C SER A 411 18.80 -0.10 -6.20
N ARG A 412 18.84 1.25 -6.11
CA ARG A 412 19.87 2.08 -6.77
C ARG A 412 21.19 2.15 -5.98
N ILE A 413 21.82 0.99 -5.82
CA ILE A 413 23.11 0.86 -5.12
C ILE A 413 24.26 1.56 -5.83
N ASP A 414 24.09 1.95 -7.09
CA ASP A 414 24.99 2.76 -7.90
C ASP A 414 24.86 4.26 -7.59
N GLY A 415 23.83 4.66 -6.86
CA GLY A 415 23.56 6.05 -6.50
C GLY A 415 23.18 6.95 -7.67
N ASP A 416 22.72 6.39 -8.81
CA ASP A 416 22.29 7.14 -9.99
C ASP A 416 20.81 6.84 -10.32
N GLY A 417 20.19 7.62 -11.21
CA GLY A 417 18.79 7.51 -11.62
C GLY A 417 17.90 8.61 -11.06
N VAL A 418 16.73 8.76 -11.64
CA VAL A 418 15.78 9.81 -11.31
C VAL A 418 14.45 9.22 -10.92
N LEU A 419 13.81 9.79 -9.88
CA LEU A 419 12.43 9.50 -9.52
C LEU A 419 11.53 10.68 -9.88
N VAL A 420 10.56 10.47 -10.76
CA VAL A 420 9.42 11.37 -10.97
C VAL A 420 8.23 10.82 -10.20
N LEU A 421 7.75 11.59 -9.23
CA LEU A 421 6.74 11.15 -8.26
C LEU A 421 5.54 12.11 -8.23
N SER A 422 4.34 11.53 -8.10
CA SER A 422 3.11 12.30 -7.89
C SER A 422 3.12 13.01 -6.54
N GLU A 423 2.69 14.30 -6.54
CA GLU A 423 2.42 15.04 -5.31
C GLU A 423 1.28 14.45 -4.44
N PHE A 424 0.49 13.52 -4.99
CA PHE A 424 -0.60 12.82 -4.30
C PHE A 424 -0.22 11.39 -3.86
N ALA A 425 1.04 11.00 -3.94
CA ALA A 425 1.55 9.79 -3.31
C ALA A 425 1.98 10.08 -1.88
N GLY A 426 1.55 9.27 -0.90
CA GLY A 426 1.93 9.49 0.50
C GLY A 426 3.44 9.55 0.72
N ALA A 427 4.23 8.78 -0.04
CA ALA A 427 5.68 8.80 0.01
C ALA A 427 6.30 10.17 -0.37
N ALA A 428 5.57 11.04 -1.07
CA ALA A 428 6.07 12.35 -1.44
C ALA A 428 6.38 13.26 -0.23
N VAL A 429 5.79 12.99 0.94
CA VAL A 429 6.09 13.74 2.16
C VAL A 429 7.50 13.49 2.71
N GLU A 430 8.10 12.34 2.36
CA GLU A 430 9.42 11.92 2.82
C GLU A 430 10.52 12.02 1.74
N LEU A 431 10.13 12.16 0.47
CA LEU A 431 11.02 12.06 -0.70
C LEU A 431 11.18 13.41 -1.38
N GLU A 432 11.70 14.39 -0.64
CA GLU A 432 11.85 15.78 -1.08
C GLU A 432 12.73 15.92 -2.33
N ASP A 433 13.73 15.06 -2.49
CA ASP A 433 14.64 15.06 -3.64
C ASP A 433 14.04 14.43 -4.92
N ALA A 434 12.79 13.93 -4.89
CA ALA A 434 12.11 13.48 -6.10
C ALA A 434 11.69 14.68 -6.98
N ILE A 435 11.56 14.45 -8.28
CA ILE A 435 10.91 15.41 -9.16
C ILE A 435 9.40 15.26 -8.96
N ILE A 436 8.80 16.19 -8.24
CA ILE A 436 7.38 16.16 -7.93
C ILE A 436 6.56 16.71 -9.11
N THR A 437 5.48 16.00 -9.44
CA THR A 437 4.56 16.38 -10.51
C THR A 437 3.10 16.24 -10.10
N ASN A 438 2.25 17.08 -10.71
CA ASN A 438 0.80 16.96 -10.57
C ASN A 438 0.25 16.10 -11.72
N PRO A 439 -0.24 14.89 -11.47
CA PRO A 439 -0.73 13.99 -12.52
C PRO A 439 -2.04 14.45 -13.18
N PHE A 440 -2.75 15.43 -12.60
CA PHE A 440 -3.92 16.07 -13.20
C PHE A 440 -3.58 17.22 -14.14
N SER A 441 -2.30 17.62 -14.21
CA SER A 441 -1.82 18.69 -15.07
C SER A 441 -0.94 18.16 -16.20
N HIS A 442 -1.44 18.17 -17.43
CA HIS A 442 -0.67 17.81 -18.61
C HIS A 442 0.66 18.59 -18.68
N LYS A 443 0.61 19.91 -18.44
CA LYS A 443 1.81 20.75 -18.46
C LYS A 443 2.83 20.32 -17.39
N SER A 444 2.37 19.99 -16.18
CA SER A 444 3.26 19.54 -15.10
C SER A 444 3.91 18.21 -15.47
N MET A 445 3.11 17.24 -15.88
CA MET A 445 3.58 15.91 -16.29
C MET A 445 4.62 15.99 -17.40
N ASP A 446 4.29 16.73 -18.47
CA ASP A 446 5.15 16.85 -19.65
C ASP A 446 6.47 17.58 -19.34
N LEU A 447 6.41 18.63 -18.49
CA LEU A 447 7.60 19.38 -18.08
C LEU A 447 8.53 18.53 -17.19
N ARG A 448 7.96 17.85 -16.17
CA ARG A 448 8.74 17.13 -15.17
C ARG A 448 9.43 15.88 -15.73
N ILE A 449 8.79 15.18 -16.68
CA ILE A 449 9.47 14.05 -17.33
C ILE A 449 10.59 14.53 -18.27
N GLN A 450 10.44 15.67 -18.94
CA GLN A 450 11.52 16.26 -19.73
C GLN A 450 12.69 16.71 -18.85
N GLU A 451 12.41 17.36 -17.69
CA GLU A 451 13.42 17.70 -16.68
C GLU A 451 14.21 16.47 -16.24
N ALA A 452 13.53 15.36 -15.95
CA ALA A 452 14.18 14.10 -15.59
C ALA A 452 15.07 13.55 -16.72
N LEU A 453 14.63 13.68 -17.96
CA LEU A 453 15.38 13.22 -19.12
C LEU A 453 16.58 14.12 -19.44
N ASP A 454 16.51 15.41 -19.18
CA ASP A 454 17.57 16.36 -19.49
C ASP A 454 18.53 16.59 -18.31
N MET A 455 18.27 15.97 -17.13
CA MET A 455 19.06 16.14 -15.90
C MET A 455 20.51 15.63 -16.07
N ASP A 456 21.47 16.41 -15.63
CA ASP A 456 22.88 16.01 -15.67
C ASP A 456 23.22 14.96 -14.58
N SER A 457 24.37 14.29 -14.74
CA SER A 457 24.78 13.19 -13.87
C SER A 457 25.07 13.65 -12.43
N ALA A 458 25.53 14.87 -12.23
CA ALA A 458 25.86 15.36 -10.89
C ALA A 458 24.58 15.59 -10.08
N GLU A 459 23.58 16.24 -10.68
CA GLU A 459 22.29 16.45 -10.06
C GLU A 459 21.54 15.12 -9.80
N ARG A 460 21.53 14.18 -10.76
CA ARG A 460 20.92 12.85 -10.56
C ARG A 460 21.49 12.15 -9.33
N LYS A 461 22.83 12.16 -9.18
CA LYS A 461 23.52 11.51 -8.05
C LYS A 461 23.25 12.22 -6.73
N ALA A 462 23.21 13.55 -6.73
CA ALA A 462 22.90 14.33 -5.53
C ALA A 462 21.48 14.02 -5.03
N ARG A 463 20.49 14.07 -5.92
CA ARG A 463 19.09 13.72 -5.60
C ARG A 463 18.95 12.27 -5.14
N MET A 464 19.55 11.31 -5.84
CA MET A 464 19.49 9.90 -5.45
C MET A 464 20.13 9.65 -4.08
N ALA A 465 21.18 10.37 -3.73
CA ALA A 465 21.82 10.27 -2.42
C ALA A 465 20.86 10.69 -1.28
N GLY A 466 20.12 11.80 -1.44
CA GLY A 466 19.10 12.25 -0.49
C GLY A 466 17.93 11.28 -0.41
N LEU A 467 17.40 10.83 -1.55
CA LEU A 467 16.33 9.82 -1.61
C LEU A 467 16.71 8.54 -0.89
N ARG A 468 17.94 8.05 -1.11
CA ARG A 468 18.45 6.86 -0.43
C ARG A 468 18.60 7.08 1.07
N ALA A 469 19.07 8.24 1.51
CA ALA A 469 19.16 8.58 2.92
C ALA A 469 17.79 8.51 3.60
N SER A 470 16.75 9.06 2.97
CA SER A 470 15.37 8.99 3.48
C SER A 470 14.85 7.55 3.57
N VAL A 471 15.00 6.75 2.50
CA VAL A 471 14.47 5.38 2.47
C VAL A 471 15.22 4.44 3.42
N LEU A 472 16.53 4.59 3.54
CA LEU A 472 17.35 3.78 4.47
C LEU A 472 17.19 4.22 5.93
N GLY A 473 16.78 5.45 6.17
CA GLY A 473 16.50 5.99 7.50
C GLY A 473 15.11 5.68 8.04
N ASN A 474 14.19 5.20 7.19
CA ASN A 474 12.84 4.81 7.57
C ASN A 474 12.46 3.48 6.91
N THR A 475 12.79 2.40 7.58
CA THR A 475 12.63 1.03 7.09
C THR A 475 11.36 0.38 7.63
N VAL A 476 11.04 -0.80 7.13
CA VAL A 476 9.93 -1.62 7.64
C VAL A 476 10.09 -1.98 9.11
N GLN A 477 11.33 -2.07 9.63
CA GLN A 477 11.62 -2.38 11.02
C GLN A 477 11.23 -1.23 11.97
N ASP A 478 11.18 0.00 11.45
CA ASP A 478 10.80 1.20 12.21
C ASP A 478 9.27 1.37 12.28
N TRP A 479 8.54 0.70 11.37
CA TRP A 479 7.10 0.77 11.29
C TRP A 479 6.44 -0.13 12.35
N LYS A 480 5.91 0.49 13.41
CA LYS A 480 5.14 -0.20 14.45
C LYS A 480 4.20 0.78 15.17
N PRO A 481 3.02 0.33 15.59
CA PRO A 481 2.17 1.11 16.47
C PRO A 481 2.79 1.25 17.87
N GLN A 482 2.48 2.36 18.53
CA GLN A 482 3.01 2.61 19.88
C GLN A 482 2.52 1.57 20.89
N ILE A 483 1.30 1.07 20.70
CA ILE A 483 0.69 0.07 21.57
C ILE A 483 1.47 -1.26 21.61
N LEU A 484 2.21 -1.61 20.52
CA LEU A 484 3.07 -2.80 20.48
C LEU A 484 4.32 -2.67 21.36
N ALA A 485 4.74 -1.45 21.72
CA ALA A 485 5.84 -1.26 22.65
C ALA A 485 5.55 -1.91 24.03
N ALA A 486 4.30 -2.11 24.36
CA ALA A 486 3.89 -2.80 25.59
C ALA A 486 4.12 -4.33 25.51
N LEU A 487 4.33 -4.89 24.32
CA LEU A 487 4.62 -6.31 24.10
C LEU A 487 6.14 -6.59 24.02
N ASP A 488 6.98 -5.57 23.85
CA ASP A 488 8.43 -5.70 23.93
C ASP A 488 8.79 -6.15 25.38
N LYS A 489 8.84 -7.47 25.62
CA LYS A 489 9.38 -8.01 26.87
C LYS A 489 10.82 -7.56 26.95
N PRO A 490 11.31 -7.08 28.14
CA PRO A 490 12.74 -6.89 28.29
C PRO A 490 13.40 -8.24 28.02
N VAL A 491 14.34 -8.24 27.09
CA VAL A 491 15.24 -9.39 26.90
C VAL A 491 15.94 -9.55 28.24
N PHE A 492 15.51 -10.50 29.05
CA PHE A 492 16.26 -10.87 30.23
C PHE A 492 17.60 -11.42 29.73
N ASP A 493 18.66 -10.70 30.02
CA ASP A 493 20.00 -11.19 29.89
C ASP A 493 20.08 -12.58 30.54
N SER A 494 20.19 -13.64 29.72
CA SER A 494 20.57 -14.94 30.15
C SER A 494 22.10 -14.94 30.35
N ALA A 495 22.56 -14.23 31.38
CA ALA A 495 23.92 -14.29 31.89
C ALA A 495 23.81 -14.57 33.39
N ALA A 496 23.79 -15.84 33.77
CA ALA A 496 24.28 -16.37 35.03
C ALA A 496 24.63 -17.85 34.86
#